data_16943d6217192f9385a73cd5c6fc2b07
#
_entry.id   16943d6217192f9385a73cd5c6fc2b07
#
_cell.length_a   1.000
_cell.length_b   1.000
_cell.length_c   1.000
_cell.angle_alpha   90.00
_cell.angle_beta   90.00
_cell.angle_gamma   90.00
#
_symmetry.space_group_name_H-M   'P 1'
#
loop_
_entity.id
_entity.type
_entity.pdbx_description
1 polymer ?
#
loop_
_entity_poly.entity_id
_entity_poly.type
_entity_poly.pdbx_seq_one_letter_code
_entity_poly.pdbx_strand_id
1 'polypeptide(L)'
;MKLDATDLRILAELQADGSLSNVELARRVHLSPSPCLARVKALEAAGVIARYVALANAAALGLGLNVFINISLKTQSKEVLADFERRIAEHD
;
A
#
# COMPACT_ATOMS: atom_id res chain seq x y z
N MET A 1 6.94 12.91 -16.80
CA MET A 1 5.94 13.80 -16.15
C MET A 1 6.65 14.80 -15.26
N LYS A 2 6.31 16.06 -15.38
CA LYS A 2 6.87 17.10 -14.53
C LYS A 2 5.97 17.32 -13.31
N LEU A 3 6.50 17.14 -12.12
CA LEU A 3 5.76 17.28 -10.88
C LEU A 3 5.77 18.74 -10.40
N ASP A 4 4.62 19.24 -9.99
CA ASP A 4 4.51 20.55 -9.35
C ASP A 4 4.41 20.41 -7.82
N ALA A 5 4.34 21.55 -7.11
CA ALA A 5 4.28 21.55 -5.65
C ALA A 5 3.03 20.83 -5.12
N THR A 6 1.91 20.92 -5.82
CA THR A 6 0.67 20.26 -5.44
C THR A 6 0.80 18.74 -5.57
N ASP A 7 1.41 18.25 -6.65
CA ASP A 7 1.69 16.83 -6.83
C ASP A 7 2.56 16.28 -5.70
N LEU A 8 3.58 17.04 -5.32
CA LEU A 8 4.47 16.64 -4.22
C LEU A 8 3.75 16.58 -2.88
N ARG A 9 2.82 17.50 -2.62
CA ARG A 9 1.99 17.45 -1.41
C ARG A 9 1.06 16.24 -1.41
N ILE A 10 0.46 15.90 -2.55
CA ILE A 10 -0.37 14.70 -2.70
C ILE A 10 0.46 13.46 -2.38
N LEU A 11 1.65 13.36 -2.95
CA LEU A 11 2.54 12.22 -2.71
C LEU A 11 2.95 12.11 -1.24
N ALA A 12 3.26 13.23 -0.60
CA ALA A 12 3.63 13.25 0.81
C ALA A 12 2.49 12.73 1.70
N GLU A 13 1.26 13.18 1.44
CA GLU A 13 0.09 12.72 2.21
C GLU A 13 -0.19 11.23 1.99
N LEU A 14 -0.09 10.74 0.75
CA LEU A 14 -0.30 9.34 0.44
C LEU A 14 0.81 8.44 0.97
N GLN A 15 2.04 8.94 1.05
CA GLN A 15 3.13 8.20 1.68
C GLN A 15 2.93 8.06 3.19
N ALA A 16 2.32 9.04 3.83
CA ALA A 16 1.99 8.99 5.25
C ALA A 16 0.80 8.07 5.52
N ASP A 17 -0.20 8.10 4.63
CA ASP A 17 -1.41 7.26 4.74
C ASP A 17 -1.98 6.98 3.35
N GLY A 18 -1.65 5.84 2.79
CA GLY A 18 -2.13 5.42 1.47
C GLY A 18 -3.60 5.03 1.42
N SER A 19 -4.27 4.95 2.58
CA SER A 19 -5.69 4.59 2.65
C SER A 19 -6.64 5.79 2.64
N LEU A 20 -6.11 7.01 2.55
CA LEU A 20 -6.94 8.22 2.51
C LEU A 20 -7.95 8.16 1.38
N SER A 21 -9.20 8.55 1.68
CA SER A 21 -10.20 8.77 0.64
C SER A 21 -9.79 9.99 -0.20
N ASN A 22 -10.27 10.04 -1.44
CA ASN A 22 -10.00 11.19 -2.29
C ASN A 22 -10.52 12.50 -1.68
N VAL A 23 -11.67 12.47 -1.02
CA VAL A 23 -12.25 13.63 -0.36
C VAL A 23 -11.34 14.14 0.76
N GLU A 24 -10.83 13.24 1.60
CA GLU A 24 -9.93 13.61 2.70
C GLU A 24 -8.56 14.09 2.17
N LEU A 25 -8.03 13.42 1.15
CA LEU A 25 -6.79 13.84 0.51
C LEU A 25 -6.92 15.26 -0.08
N ALA A 26 -8.02 15.50 -0.80
CA ALA A 26 -8.31 16.81 -1.40
C ALA A 26 -8.34 17.90 -0.32
N ARG A 27 -8.99 17.62 0.80
CA ARG A 27 -9.05 18.56 1.93
C ARG A 27 -7.65 18.90 2.44
N ARG A 28 -6.79 17.90 2.58
CA ARG A 28 -5.43 18.10 3.11
C ARG A 28 -4.52 18.89 2.18
N VAL A 29 -4.73 18.77 0.89
CA VAL A 29 -3.92 19.51 -0.12
C VAL A 29 -4.64 20.74 -0.66
N HIS A 30 -5.75 21.13 -0.04
CA HIS A 30 -6.51 22.34 -0.39
C HIS A 30 -7.04 22.35 -1.83
N LEU A 31 -7.53 21.20 -2.28
CA LEU A 31 -8.17 21.02 -3.58
C LEU A 31 -9.61 20.57 -3.43
N SER A 32 -10.43 20.85 -4.44
CA SER A 32 -11.72 20.17 -4.59
C SER A 32 -11.48 18.69 -4.97
N PRO A 33 -12.43 17.79 -4.68
CA PRO A 33 -12.23 16.36 -4.95
C PRO A 33 -11.93 16.02 -6.41
N SER A 34 -12.61 16.65 -7.37
CA SER A 34 -12.42 16.33 -8.79
C SER A 34 -11.01 16.64 -9.31
N PRO A 35 -10.44 17.84 -9.12
CA PRO A 35 -9.07 18.08 -9.55
C PRO A 35 -8.05 17.27 -8.76
N CYS A 36 -8.30 16.95 -7.50
CA CYS A 36 -7.45 16.05 -6.72
C CYS A 36 -7.42 14.65 -7.34
N LEU A 37 -8.58 14.09 -7.66
CA LEU A 37 -8.66 12.78 -8.30
C LEU A 37 -7.94 12.75 -9.64
N ALA A 38 -8.10 13.80 -10.45
CA ALA A 38 -7.43 13.90 -11.74
C ALA A 38 -5.91 13.86 -11.58
N ARG A 39 -5.37 14.55 -10.59
CA ARG A 39 -3.93 14.54 -10.31
C ARG A 39 -3.45 13.17 -9.84
N VAL A 40 -4.18 12.53 -8.94
CA VAL A 40 -3.85 11.17 -8.46
C VAL A 40 -3.84 10.18 -9.63
N LYS A 41 -4.85 10.22 -10.48
CA LYS A 41 -4.94 9.36 -11.67
C LYS A 41 -3.78 9.60 -12.63
N ALA A 42 -3.37 10.85 -12.84
CA ALA A 42 -2.23 11.18 -13.68
C ALA A 42 -0.92 10.65 -13.08
N LEU A 43 -0.75 10.74 -11.77
CA LEU A 43 0.44 10.20 -11.08
C LEU A 43 0.49 8.69 -11.16
N GLU A 44 -0.64 8.01 -11.04
CA GLU A 44 -0.74 6.55 -11.21
C GLU A 44 -0.41 6.16 -12.66
N ALA A 45 -1.01 6.82 -13.63
CA ALA A 45 -0.79 6.53 -15.04
C ALA A 45 0.67 6.74 -15.48
N ALA A 46 1.34 7.74 -14.91
CA ALA A 46 2.74 8.04 -15.19
C ALA A 46 3.72 7.11 -14.45
N GLY A 47 3.23 6.24 -13.57
CA GLY A 47 4.06 5.36 -12.77
C GLY A 47 4.76 6.03 -11.60
N VAL A 48 4.46 7.30 -11.32
CA VAL A 48 5.01 8.01 -10.15
C VAL A 48 4.46 7.39 -8.87
N ILE A 49 3.16 7.07 -8.85
CA ILE A 49 2.60 6.19 -7.83
C ILE A 49 2.66 4.79 -8.40
N ALA A 50 3.59 3.98 -7.89
CA ALA A 50 3.78 2.62 -8.39
C ALA A 50 2.68 1.67 -7.88
N ARG A 51 2.34 1.79 -6.60
CA ARG A 51 1.30 0.97 -5.96
C ARG A 51 1.00 1.48 -4.56
N TYR A 52 -0.09 0.99 -4.00
CA TYR A 52 -0.46 1.22 -2.61
C TYR A 52 -0.19 -0.06 -1.83
N VAL A 53 0.46 0.07 -0.67
CA VAL A 53 0.85 -1.08 0.15
C VAL A 53 0.53 -0.81 1.61
N ALA A 54 0.29 -1.86 2.37
CA ALA A 54 0.21 -1.80 3.82
C ALA A 54 1.55 -2.21 4.40
N LEU A 55 1.99 -1.51 5.45
CA LEU A 55 3.15 -1.91 6.22
C LEU A 55 2.68 -2.69 7.44
N ALA A 56 3.14 -3.92 7.58
CA ALA A 56 2.77 -4.76 8.70
C ALA A 56 3.69 -4.49 9.89
N ASN A 57 3.12 -4.58 11.10
CA ASN A 57 3.92 -4.55 12.32
C ASN A 57 4.75 -5.83 12.42
N ALA A 58 6.07 -5.70 12.53
CA ALA A 58 6.99 -6.86 12.49
C ALA A 58 6.71 -7.87 13.61
N ALA A 59 6.43 -7.39 14.84
CA ALA A 59 6.14 -8.27 15.96
C ALA A 59 4.80 -9.00 15.77
N ALA A 60 3.76 -8.27 15.33
CA ALA A 60 2.46 -8.87 15.06
C ALA A 60 2.52 -9.84 13.87
N LEU A 61 3.29 -9.51 12.84
CA LEU A 61 3.51 -10.39 11.70
C LEU A 61 4.24 -11.67 12.12
N GLY A 62 5.25 -11.55 12.99
CA GLY A 62 5.97 -12.70 13.51
C GLY A 62 5.06 -13.70 14.24
N LEU A 63 4.16 -13.20 15.10
CA LEU A 63 3.17 -14.02 15.77
C LEU A 63 2.20 -14.67 14.77
N GLY A 64 1.70 -13.89 13.82
CA GLY A 64 0.82 -14.39 12.77
C GLY A 64 1.48 -15.46 11.91
N LEU A 65 2.74 -15.27 11.58
CA LEU A 65 3.53 -16.22 10.79
C LEU A 65 3.70 -17.53 11.55
N ASN A 66 4.00 -17.50 12.85
CA ASN A 66 4.15 -18.69 13.67
C ASN A 66 2.84 -19.49 13.73
N VAL A 67 1.71 -18.82 13.93
CA VAL A 67 0.39 -19.47 13.93
C VAL A 67 0.11 -20.08 12.56
N PHE A 68 0.39 -19.38 11.49
CA PHE A 68 0.19 -19.87 10.13
C PHE A 68 1.03 -21.12 9.86
N ILE A 69 2.29 -21.13 10.24
CA ILE A 69 3.20 -22.26 10.07
C ILE A 69 2.66 -23.48 10.82
N ASN A 70 2.22 -23.30 12.06
CA ASN A 70 1.64 -24.39 12.85
C ASN A 70 0.40 -24.99 12.17
N ILE A 71 -0.49 -24.18 11.67
CA ILE A 71 -1.68 -24.61 10.93
C ILE A 71 -1.28 -25.35 9.66
N SER A 72 -0.33 -24.82 8.90
CA SER A 72 0.15 -25.42 7.65
C SER A 72 0.78 -26.77 7.88
N LEU A 73 1.56 -26.95 8.95
CA LEU A 73 2.15 -28.22 9.32
C LEU A 73 1.09 -29.26 9.67
N LYS A 74 0.01 -28.84 10.38
CA LYS A 74 -1.11 -29.72 10.69
C LYS A 74 -1.86 -30.20 9.45
N THR A 75 -2.02 -29.33 8.49
CA THR A 75 -2.69 -29.65 7.22
C THR A 75 -1.78 -30.31 6.20
N GLN A 76 -0.46 -30.32 6.45
CA GLN A 76 0.57 -30.83 5.57
C GLN A 76 0.57 -30.20 4.18
N SER A 77 0.10 -28.96 4.07
CA SER A 77 0.02 -28.24 2.79
C SER A 77 1.30 -27.45 2.53
N LYS A 78 2.28 -28.10 1.91
CA LYS A 78 3.54 -27.44 1.50
C LYS A 78 3.31 -26.34 0.46
N GLU A 79 2.33 -26.52 -0.40
CA GLU A 79 1.99 -25.55 -1.43
C GLU A 79 1.50 -24.24 -0.85
N VAL A 80 0.64 -24.30 0.17
CA VAL A 80 0.12 -23.11 0.86
C VAL A 80 1.26 -22.36 1.55
N LEU A 81 2.15 -23.07 2.21
CA LEU A 81 3.30 -22.47 2.88
C LEU A 81 4.24 -21.81 1.89
N ALA A 82 4.55 -22.47 0.78
CA ALA A 82 5.41 -21.92 -0.26
C ALA A 82 4.80 -20.67 -0.89
N ASP A 83 3.50 -20.67 -1.15
CA ASP A 83 2.79 -19.51 -1.69
C ASP A 83 2.81 -18.34 -0.70
N PHE A 84 2.61 -18.61 0.58
CA PHE A 84 2.65 -17.61 1.64
C PHE A 84 4.05 -16.97 1.76
N GLU A 85 5.10 -17.80 1.77
CA GLU A 85 6.49 -17.31 1.81
C GLU A 85 6.83 -16.44 0.60
N ARG A 86 6.39 -16.84 -0.57
CA ARG A 86 6.61 -16.06 -1.80
C ARG A 86 5.94 -14.70 -1.72
N ARG A 87 4.70 -14.62 -1.21
CA ARG A 87 3.97 -13.35 -1.05
C ARG A 87 4.67 -12.42 -0.07
N ILE A 88 5.22 -12.95 1.01
CA ILE A 88 5.99 -12.15 1.97
C ILE A 88 7.24 -11.58 1.30
N ALA A 89 7.97 -12.39 0.53
CA ALA A 89 9.16 -11.94 -0.17
C ALA A 89 8.86 -10.84 -1.21
N GLU A 90 7.72 -10.92 -1.89
CA GLU A 90 7.30 -9.92 -2.86
C GLU A 90 6.95 -8.57 -2.24
N HIS A 91 6.66 -8.50 -0.94
CA HIS A 91 6.26 -7.29 -0.24
C HIS A 91 7.40 -6.63 0.56
N ASP A 92 8.58 -7.11 0.42
CA ASP A 92 9.76 -6.52 1.07
C ASP A 92 10.19 -5.18 0.46
#